data_3eed1a77ac34c9b1f541d13c69d54624
#
_entry.id   3eed1a77ac34c9b1f541d13c69d54624
#
_cell.length_a   1.000
_cell.length_b   1.000
_cell.length_c   1.000
_cell.angle_alpha   90.00
_cell.angle_beta   90.00
_cell.angle_gamma   90.00
#
_symmetry.space_group_name_H-M   'P 1'
#
loop_
_entity.id
_entity.type
_entity.pdbx_description
1 polymer ?
#
loop_
_entity_poly.entity_id
_entity_poly.type
_entity_poly.pdbx_seq_one_letter_code
_entity_poly.pdbx_strand_id
1 'polypeptide(L)'
;MFGKKKQQNEAEAPQTEQQGKRHGLALPHVDGTAVRRSLHAAGFQHGSYSAGLTALVLAILIVVNLLVGSLPTNTRMLDMTSNSLFEIGDTTRTAMAELDRDVTITIVAQPDTLDTRIQRLIDEYAALSSHISVETVDPVLHPSEAQALDAEDGTVVVSCEETGETRNILFGEIITHTYSMYSYDAVEDSFDGEGQLTSAIVNVSSPTDHVVYLTEGHGESSLGSTIQDALTKANLQTQTVNLVVDGGIPDDCSLLIVNAPQKDLDATETQAIQEFMDAGGHVMILLGQTQNAQPNLDALLKTYGMQRQTGYIADTERYYSSPYDIFPELYAGTVVSQDLTSDALILIYNAVGMVKTDPANENVTLSTVMQTGSNGYLVTEDSQTQGQYLLGAVATQEVTEETADTGEEDQQADAGTTEDTGETDADAEEQAETKVATLCVLPATLIDDSILGQFSNLSNQDLFMSAVTSNFDDISNISIPAKSLTTSYNLITGAGAWGMLFIAIIPLAVLGGGLVHWLRRRRRA
;
A
#
# COMPACT_ATOMS: atom_id res chain seq x y z
N MET A 1 -63.19 -18.27 34.50
CA MET A 1 -64.35 -17.59 35.10
C MET A 1 -64.99 -16.73 34.04
N PHE A 2 -66.22 -17.10 33.66
CA PHE A 2 -67.35 -16.35 33.13
C PHE A 2 -67.09 -15.39 31.94
N GLY A 3 -67.79 -15.45 30.84
CA GLY A 3 -69.05 -16.10 30.44
C GLY A 3 -69.81 -15.22 29.48
N LYS A 4 -70.22 -15.77 28.30
CA LYS A 4 -71.49 -15.72 27.61
C LYS A 4 -72.24 -14.33 27.50
N LYS A 5 -72.80 -14.00 26.34
CA LYS A 5 -73.89 -14.58 25.51
C LYS A 5 -74.18 -13.62 24.32
N LYS A 6 -74.28 -14.11 23.09
CA LYS A 6 -75.48 -14.43 22.31
C LYS A 6 -76.66 -13.43 22.42
N GLN A 7 -77.08 -12.89 21.28
CA GLN A 7 -78.42 -13.08 20.77
C GLN A 7 -78.60 -12.72 19.31
N GLN A 8 -79.20 -13.65 18.58
CA GLN A 8 -79.85 -13.58 17.30
C GLN A 8 -81.07 -12.67 17.36
N ASN A 9 -81.47 -12.08 16.22
CA ASN A 9 -82.87 -12.06 15.85
C ASN A 9 -82.97 -12.08 14.32
N GLU A 10 -83.72 -13.10 13.84
CA GLU A 10 -84.31 -13.26 12.54
C GLU A 10 -85.60 -12.35 12.48
N ALA A 11 -85.90 -11.84 11.27
CA ALA A 11 -87.26 -11.69 10.75
C ALA A 11 -87.21 -11.45 9.26
N GLU A 12 -87.52 -12.46 8.47
CA GLU A 12 -88.62 -12.64 7.55
C GLU A 12 -88.77 -11.67 6.39
N ALA A 13 -88.78 -12.30 5.20
CA ALA A 13 -89.03 -11.78 3.85
C ALA A 13 -90.57 -11.43 3.66
N PRO A 14 -90.87 -10.73 2.58
CA PRO A 14 -91.75 -11.42 1.60
C PRO A 14 -91.20 -11.32 0.16
N GLN A 15 -91.47 -12.40 -0.55
CA GLN A 15 -91.30 -12.62 -1.97
C GLN A 15 -92.24 -11.73 -2.76
N THR A 16 -91.79 -11.16 -3.87
CA THR A 16 -92.67 -10.82 -5.00
C THR A 16 -91.93 -11.11 -6.28
N GLU A 17 -92.41 -12.11 -6.99
CA GLU A 17 -92.14 -12.39 -8.38
C GLU A 17 -92.40 -11.20 -9.29
N GLN A 18 -91.43 -10.89 -10.17
CA GLN A 18 -91.81 -10.40 -11.51
C GLN A 18 -90.62 -10.60 -12.50
N GLN A 19 -90.90 -11.50 -13.40
CA GLN A 19 -90.67 -11.51 -14.85
C GLN A 19 -89.47 -10.74 -15.41
N GLY A 20 -88.66 -11.56 -16.09
CA GLY A 20 -87.53 -11.18 -16.92
C GLY A 20 -87.80 -10.17 -18.02
N LYS A 21 -86.85 -9.23 -18.12
CA LYS A 21 -86.52 -8.59 -19.40
C LYS A 21 -85.01 -8.60 -19.54
N ARG A 22 -84.54 -9.37 -20.53
CA ARG A 22 -83.16 -9.30 -21.04
C ARG A 22 -83.00 -7.87 -21.60
N HIS A 23 -82.24 -7.03 -20.90
CA HIS A 23 -81.68 -5.81 -21.47
C HIS A 23 -80.31 -6.16 -22.00
N GLY A 24 -80.19 -6.15 -23.31
CA GLY A 24 -78.92 -6.15 -24.00
C GLY A 24 -78.10 -4.91 -23.54
N LEU A 25 -76.89 -5.10 -23.13
CA LEU A 25 -75.87 -4.05 -22.91
C LEU A 25 -75.72 -3.30 -24.26
N ALA A 26 -76.44 -2.25 -24.45
CA ALA A 26 -76.19 -1.26 -25.48
C ALA A 26 -74.94 -0.49 -25.01
N LEU A 27 -73.84 -0.64 -25.68
CA LEU A 27 -72.64 0.21 -25.53
C LEU A 27 -73.10 1.67 -25.70
N PRO A 28 -72.75 2.60 -24.81
CA PRO A 28 -73.10 3.98 -24.97
C PRO A 28 -72.56 4.51 -26.28
N HIS A 29 -73.42 5.06 -27.14
CA HIS A 29 -73.02 5.72 -28.36
C HIS A 29 -72.14 6.93 -27.99
N VAL A 30 -70.81 6.82 -28.16
CA VAL A 30 -69.86 7.91 -27.83
C VAL A 30 -70.05 8.95 -28.93
N ASP A 31 -70.74 10.01 -28.60
CA ASP A 31 -70.94 11.19 -29.47
C ASP A 31 -69.55 11.87 -29.68
N GLY A 32 -68.96 11.71 -30.86
CA GLY A 32 -67.63 12.20 -31.19
C GLY A 32 -67.46 13.72 -31.05
N THR A 33 -68.55 14.43 -31.03
CA THR A 33 -68.59 15.91 -30.80
C THR A 33 -68.46 16.25 -29.31
N ALA A 34 -69.00 15.41 -28.43
CA ALA A 34 -68.87 15.57 -26.98
C ALA A 34 -67.44 15.22 -26.52
N VAL A 35 -66.82 14.17 -27.11
CA VAL A 35 -65.41 13.82 -26.86
C VAL A 35 -64.48 14.93 -27.31
N ARG A 36 -64.70 15.51 -28.49
CA ARG A 36 -63.91 16.66 -28.97
C ARG A 36 -63.99 17.88 -28.08
N ARG A 37 -65.17 18.19 -27.53
CA ARG A 37 -65.34 19.31 -26.61
C ARG A 37 -64.69 19.06 -25.25
N SER A 38 -64.71 17.84 -24.72
CA SER A 38 -64.03 17.50 -23.48
C SER A 38 -62.52 17.51 -23.63
N LEU A 39 -61.99 17.14 -24.81
CA LEU A 39 -60.57 17.21 -25.11
C LEU A 39 -60.02 18.64 -25.24
N HIS A 40 -60.91 19.63 -25.56
CA HIS A 40 -60.55 21.05 -25.65
C HIS A 40 -60.85 21.83 -24.38
N ALA A 41 -61.44 21.22 -23.35
CA ALA A 41 -61.63 21.84 -22.06
C ALA A 41 -60.31 22.16 -21.38
N ALA A 42 -60.11 23.37 -20.89
CA ALA A 42 -58.85 23.82 -20.29
C ALA A 42 -58.39 22.88 -19.13
N GLY A 43 -59.36 22.30 -18.40
CA GLY A 43 -59.05 21.31 -17.35
C GLY A 43 -58.45 20.00 -17.89
N PHE A 44 -58.86 19.53 -19.08
CA PHE A 44 -58.34 18.34 -19.70
C PHE A 44 -56.94 18.61 -20.32
N GLN A 45 -56.72 19.79 -20.91
CA GLN A 45 -55.41 20.18 -21.45
C GLN A 45 -54.36 20.31 -20.34
N HIS A 46 -54.69 20.89 -19.19
CA HIS A 46 -53.78 20.96 -18.06
C HIS A 46 -53.53 19.59 -17.42
N GLY A 47 -54.54 18.73 -17.32
CA GLY A 47 -54.42 17.38 -16.80
C GLY A 47 -53.62 16.47 -17.72
N SER A 48 -53.85 16.53 -19.06
CA SER A 48 -53.07 15.74 -20.03
C SER A 48 -51.62 16.19 -20.13
N TYR A 49 -51.36 17.49 -19.99
CA TYR A 49 -50.00 18.03 -19.91
C TYR A 49 -49.23 17.52 -18.68
N SER A 50 -49.88 17.53 -17.52
CA SER A 50 -49.33 16.99 -16.27
C SER A 50 -49.09 15.48 -16.37
N ALA A 51 -50.05 14.72 -16.88
CA ALA A 51 -49.94 13.27 -17.09
C ALA A 51 -48.82 12.94 -18.11
N GLY A 52 -48.74 13.72 -19.20
CA GLY A 52 -47.66 13.58 -20.21
C GLY A 52 -46.28 13.88 -19.64
N LEU A 53 -46.17 14.93 -18.82
CA LEU A 53 -44.92 15.28 -18.15
C LEU A 53 -44.49 14.19 -17.14
N THR A 54 -45.44 13.66 -16.38
CA THR A 54 -45.17 12.56 -15.43
C THR A 54 -44.73 11.29 -16.18
N ALA A 55 -45.40 10.95 -17.29
CA ALA A 55 -45.03 9.81 -18.12
C ALA A 55 -43.62 10.01 -18.74
N LEU A 56 -43.29 11.24 -19.18
CA LEU A 56 -41.96 11.59 -19.69
C LEU A 56 -40.89 11.43 -18.61
N VAL A 57 -41.12 11.92 -17.40
CA VAL A 57 -40.18 11.78 -16.27
C VAL A 57 -39.97 10.30 -15.93
N LEU A 58 -41.05 9.50 -15.88
CA LEU A 58 -40.94 8.06 -15.65
C LEU A 58 -40.15 7.36 -16.78
N ALA A 59 -40.40 7.73 -18.03
CA ALA A 59 -39.65 7.19 -19.17
C ALA A 59 -38.15 7.55 -19.07
N ILE A 60 -37.83 8.79 -18.71
CA ILE A 60 -36.43 9.22 -18.49
C ILE A 60 -35.79 8.42 -17.35
N LEU A 61 -36.51 8.24 -16.22
CA LEU A 61 -36.01 7.44 -15.10
C LEU A 61 -35.74 5.98 -15.50
N ILE A 62 -36.61 5.38 -16.30
CA ILE A 62 -36.42 4.02 -16.81
C ILE A 62 -35.18 3.97 -17.73
N VAL A 63 -35.05 4.93 -18.66
CA VAL A 63 -33.91 4.99 -19.57
C VAL A 63 -32.61 5.21 -18.80
N VAL A 64 -32.58 6.11 -17.82
CA VAL A 64 -31.41 6.34 -16.95
C VAL A 64 -31.06 5.06 -16.18
N ASN A 65 -32.06 4.37 -15.62
CA ASN A 65 -31.83 3.12 -14.91
C ASN A 65 -31.28 2.00 -15.81
N LEU A 66 -31.77 1.91 -17.06
CA LEU A 66 -31.23 0.98 -18.05
C LEU A 66 -29.82 1.35 -18.51
N LEU A 67 -29.53 2.64 -18.69
CA LEU A 67 -28.18 3.12 -19.03
C LEU A 67 -27.20 2.84 -17.90
N VAL A 68 -27.57 3.19 -16.66
CA VAL A 68 -26.76 2.83 -15.48
C VAL A 68 -26.63 1.32 -15.37
N GLY A 69 -27.69 0.57 -15.71
CA GLY A 69 -27.70 -0.89 -15.74
C GLY A 69 -26.78 -1.52 -16.80
N SER A 70 -26.43 -0.81 -17.86
CA SER A 70 -25.52 -1.30 -18.92
C SER A 70 -24.06 -0.91 -18.73
N LEU A 71 -23.75 -0.07 -17.75
CA LEU A 71 -22.37 0.28 -17.44
C LEU A 71 -21.62 -0.91 -16.82
N PRO A 72 -20.32 -1.10 -17.09
CA PRO A 72 -19.49 -2.08 -16.40
C PRO A 72 -19.56 -1.90 -14.88
N THR A 73 -19.38 -2.99 -14.14
CA THR A 73 -19.56 -3.01 -12.68
C THR A 73 -18.64 -2.03 -11.96
N ASN A 74 -17.41 -1.88 -12.46
CA ASN A 74 -16.41 -0.92 -11.97
C ASN A 74 -16.81 0.56 -12.14
N THR A 75 -17.71 0.89 -13.07
CA THR A 75 -18.20 2.26 -13.29
C THR A 75 -19.51 2.52 -12.52
N ARG A 76 -20.18 1.47 -12.04
CA ARG A 76 -21.45 1.59 -11.29
C ARG A 76 -21.26 1.84 -9.80
N MET A 77 -20.13 1.39 -9.25
CA MET A 77 -19.86 1.49 -7.82
C MET A 77 -18.85 2.61 -7.61
N LEU A 78 -19.33 3.81 -7.34
CA LEU A 78 -18.50 4.85 -6.74
C LEU A 78 -18.12 4.38 -5.34
N ASP A 79 -16.82 4.28 -5.09
CA ASP A 79 -16.33 4.09 -3.74
C ASP A 79 -16.68 5.34 -2.93
N MET A 80 -17.68 5.22 -2.06
CA MET A 80 -18.11 6.28 -1.15
C MET A 80 -17.51 6.11 0.25
N THR A 81 -16.57 5.20 0.40
CA THR A 81 -15.81 5.08 1.65
C THR A 81 -14.94 6.31 1.82
N SER A 82 -14.79 6.80 3.04
CA SER A 82 -13.96 7.98 3.33
C SER A 82 -12.48 7.76 3.00
N ASN A 83 -12.07 6.51 2.82
CA ASN A 83 -10.68 6.07 2.71
C ASN A 83 -10.36 5.36 1.39
N SER A 84 -11.26 5.43 0.38
CA SER A 84 -11.07 4.82 -0.95
C SER A 84 -10.62 3.35 -0.89
N LEU A 85 -11.31 2.53 -0.08
CA LEU A 85 -10.88 1.16 0.23
C LEU A 85 -10.69 0.26 -1.00
N PHE A 86 -11.49 0.49 -2.05
CA PHE A 86 -11.50 -0.32 -3.27
C PHE A 86 -10.86 0.40 -4.47
N GLU A 87 -10.27 1.56 -4.24
CA GLU A 87 -9.48 2.24 -5.28
C GLU A 87 -8.12 1.52 -5.40
N ILE A 88 -7.88 0.91 -6.55
CA ILE A 88 -6.64 0.23 -6.86
C ILE A 88 -5.60 1.26 -7.31
N GLY A 89 -4.43 1.27 -6.68
CA GLY A 89 -3.33 2.18 -6.96
C GLY A 89 -2.62 1.89 -8.29
N ASP A 90 -1.79 2.82 -8.71
CA ASP A 90 -1.04 2.69 -9.98
C ASP A 90 0.01 1.58 -9.92
N THR A 91 0.65 1.37 -8.77
CA THR A 91 1.60 0.26 -8.54
C THR A 91 0.95 -1.08 -8.81
N THR A 92 -0.21 -1.35 -8.23
CA THR A 92 -0.98 -2.58 -8.48
C THR A 92 -1.37 -2.72 -9.94
N ARG A 93 -1.84 -1.63 -10.57
CA ARG A 93 -2.23 -1.65 -11.99
C ARG A 93 -1.06 -2.00 -12.89
N THR A 94 0.11 -1.46 -12.61
CA THR A 94 1.34 -1.76 -13.36
C THR A 94 1.72 -3.22 -13.18
N ALA A 95 1.78 -3.72 -11.94
CA ALA A 95 2.11 -5.11 -11.65
C ALA A 95 1.13 -6.10 -12.32
N MET A 96 -0.18 -5.79 -12.29
CA MET A 96 -1.19 -6.65 -12.94
C MET A 96 -1.15 -6.57 -14.47
N ALA A 97 -0.67 -5.47 -15.04
CA ALA A 97 -0.48 -5.34 -16.49
C ALA A 97 0.77 -6.07 -17.00
N GLU A 98 1.77 -6.25 -16.15
CA GLU A 98 3.00 -6.98 -16.43
C GLU A 98 2.86 -8.49 -16.15
N LEU A 99 1.77 -8.92 -15.51
CA LEU A 99 1.51 -10.32 -15.19
C LEU A 99 1.35 -11.15 -16.46
N ASP A 100 2.27 -12.09 -16.70
CA ASP A 100 2.34 -12.96 -17.87
C ASP A 100 2.03 -14.44 -17.59
N ARG A 101 1.84 -14.80 -16.29
CA ARG A 101 1.54 -16.16 -15.82
C ARG A 101 0.16 -16.23 -15.19
N ASP A 102 -0.45 -17.42 -15.33
CA ASP A 102 -1.78 -17.66 -14.77
C ASP A 102 -1.71 -17.87 -13.25
N VAL A 103 -2.45 -17.05 -12.51
CA VAL A 103 -2.55 -17.07 -11.05
C VAL A 103 -3.98 -17.39 -10.64
N THR A 104 -4.12 -18.31 -9.69
CA THR A 104 -5.40 -18.67 -9.09
C THR A 104 -5.49 -18.12 -7.67
N ILE A 105 -6.55 -17.36 -7.41
CA ILE A 105 -6.89 -16.88 -6.07
C ILE A 105 -8.03 -17.75 -5.53
N THR A 106 -7.76 -18.55 -4.52
CA THR A 106 -8.76 -19.42 -3.88
C THR A 106 -9.17 -18.85 -2.53
N ILE A 107 -10.43 -18.48 -2.37
CA ILE A 107 -10.99 -18.02 -1.10
C ILE A 107 -11.45 -19.25 -0.30
N VAL A 108 -10.77 -19.56 0.78
CA VAL A 108 -11.14 -20.66 1.68
C VAL A 108 -11.94 -20.07 2.84
N ALA A 109 -13.26 -20.09 2.72
CA ALA A 109 -14.16 -19.52 3.72
C ALA A 109 -15.56 -20.12 3.65
N GLN A 110 -16.23 -20.22 4.80
CA GLN A 110 -17.66 -20.48 4.83
C GLN A 110 -18.44 -19.25 4.35
N PRO A 111 -19.63 -19.42 3.75
CA PRO A 111 -20.41 -18.29 3.22
C PRO A 111 -20.80 -17.23 4.24
N ASP A 112 -20.85 -17.58 5.53
CA ASP A 112 -21.19 -16.69 6.65
C ASP A 112 -19.97 -16.04 7.33
N THR A 113 -18.76 -16.52 7.08
CA THR A 113 -17.51 -15.94 7.58
C THR A 113 -16.80 -15.06 6.53
N LEU A 114 -17.16 -15.18 5.26
CA LEU A 114 -16.57 -14.42 4.16
C LEU A 114 -16.91 -12.94 4.27
N ASP A 115 -15.88 -12.11 4.49
CA ASP A 115 -16.05 -10.65 4.48
C ASP A 115 -16.27 -10.14 3.05
N THR A 116 -17.36 -9.39 2.88
CA THR A 116 -17.76 -8.84 1.57
C THR A 116 -16.76 -7.85 0.99
N ARG A 117 -15.94 -7.21 1.83
CA ARG A 117 -14.88 -6.28 1.39
C ARG A 117 -13.74 -7.05 0.73
N ILE A 118 -13.35 -8.18 1.32
CA ILE A 118 -12.32 -9.07 0.78
C ILE A 118 -12.77 -9.65 -0.56
N GLN A 119 -13.98 -10.20 -0.62
CA GLN A 119 -14.53 -10.72 -1.87
C GLN A 119 -14.55 -9.66 -2.97
N ARG A 120 -15.05 -8.45 -2.65
CA ARG A 120 -15.11 -7.35 -3.61
C ARG A 120 -13.74 -6.96 -4.13
N LEU A 121 -12.73 -6.88 -3.25
CA LEU A 121 -11.37 -6.56 -3.65
C LEU A 121 -10.82 -7.61 -4.62
N ILE A 122 -11.01 -8.90 -4.32
CA ILE A 122 -10.58 -10.01 -5.19
C ILE A 122 -11.30 -9.97 -6.55
N ASP A 123 -12.59 -9.63 -6.58
CA ASP A 123 -13.34 -9.46 -7.83
C ASP A 123 -12.78 -8.29 -8.69
N GLU A 124 -12.30 -7.20 -8.05
CA GLU A 124 -11.63 -6.10 -8.76
C GLU A 124 -10.28 -6.56 -9.35
N TYR A 125 -9.49 -7.40 -8.65
CA TYR A 125 -8.25 -7.98 -9.18
C TYR A 125 -8.50 -8.89 -10.38
N ALA A 126 -9.52 -9.74 -10.32
CA ALA A 126 -9.91 -10.58 -11.45
C ALA A 126 -10.32 -9.76 -12.69
N ALA A 127 -10.78 -8.53 -12.49
CA ALA A 127 -11.11 -7.62 -13.58
C ALA A 127 -9.90 -6.87 -14.16
N LEU A 128 -8.75 -6.81 -13.45
CA LEU A 128 -7.54 -6.12 -13.89
C LEU A 128 -6.73 -6.94 -14.89
N SER A 129 -6.67 -8.27 -14.74
CA SER A 129 -5.88 -9.15 -15.60
C SER A 129 -6.65 -10.40 -15.99
N SER A 130 -6.51 -10.83 -17.26
CA SER A 130 -7.08 -12.10 -17.75
C SER A 130 -6.32 -13.32 -17.22
N HIS A 131 -5.14 -13.14 -16.63
CA HIS A 131 -4.33 -14.18 -16.00
C HIS A 131 -4.77 -14.50 -14.56
N ILE A 132 -5.74 -13.76 -14.00
CA ILE A 132 -6.23 -14.01 -12.64
C ILE A 132 -7.55 -14.78 -12.72
N SER A 133 -7.59 -15.97 -12.10
CA SER A 133 -8.79 -16.76 -11.86
C SER A 133 -9.15 -16.77 -10.37
N VAL A 134 -10.46 -16.83 -10.07
CA VAL A 134 -10.94 -16.82 -8.68
C VAL A 134 -11.81 -18.04 -8.43
N GLU A 135 -11.51 -18.76 -7.35
CA GLU A 135 -12.24 -19.92 -6.86
C GLU A 135 -12.66 -19.72 -5.40
N THR A 136 -13.66 -20.45 -4.96
CA THR A 136 -14.11 -20.42 -3.54
C THR A 136 -14.30 -21.84 -3.06
N VAL A 137 -13.68 -22.16 -1.92
CA VAL A 137 -13.74 -23.46 -1.25
C VAL A 137 -14.36 -23.29 0.13
N ASP A 138 -15.46 -23.99 0.40
CA ASP A 138 -16.02 -24.09 1.73
C ASP A 138 -15.28 -25.19 2.50
N PRO A 139 -14.48 -24.87 3.55
CA PRO A 139 -13.66 -25.85 4.25
C PRO A 139 -14.46 -26.87 5.06
N VAL A 140 -15.74 -26.58 5.34
CA VAL A 140 -16.64 -27.52 6.02
C VAL A 140 -17.23 -28.54 5.03
N LEU A 141 -17.54 -28.10 3.81
CA LEU A 141 -18.06 -28.96 2.76
C LEU A 141 -16.93 -29.72 2.04
N HIS A 142 -15.77 -29.11 1.87
CA HIS A 142 -14.60 -29.63 1.15
C HIS A 142 -13.32 -29.68 2.00
N PRO A 143 -13.30 -30.38 3.16
CA PRO A 143 -12.17 -30.34 4.09
C PRO A 143 -10.87 -30.91 3.51
N SER A 144 -10.95 -31.87 2.58
CA SER A 144 -9.76 -32.44 1.93
C SER A 144 -9.11 -31.46 0.94
N GLU A 145 -9.90 -30.59 0.33
CA GLU A 145 -9.42 -29.56 -0.59
C GLU A 145 -8.75 -28.41 0.18
N ALA A 146 -9.37 -27.94 1.25
CA ALA A 146 -8.78 -26.96 2.15
C ALA A 146 -7.46 -27.47 2.77
N GLN A 147 -7.42 -28.75 3.18
CA GLN A 147 -6.18 -29.37 3.69
C GLN A 147 -5.09 -29.49 2.62
N ALA A 148 -5.44 -29.74 1.35
CA ALA A 148 -4.48 -29.80 0.26
C ALA A 148 -3.86 -28.42 -0.04
N LEU A 149 -4.60 -27.34 0.24
CA LEU A 149 -4.16 -25.96 0.12
C LEU A 149 -3.44 -25.45 1.39
N ASP A 150 -3.29 -26.27 2.42
CA ASP A 150 -2.78 -25.88 3.74
C ASP A 150 -3.49 -24.63 4.29
N ALA A 151 -4.81 -24.57 4.13
CA ALA A 151 -5.61 -23.39 4.44
C ALA A 151 -6.77 -23.70 5.40
N GLU A 152 -7.02 -22.78 6.31
CA GLU A 152 -8.13 -22.80 7.25
C GLU A 152 -9.25 -21.83 6.82
N ASP A 153 -10.39 -21.88 7.53
CA ASP A 153 -11.48 -20.92 7.32
C ASP A 153 -10.99 -19.48 7.54
N GLY A 154 -11.23 -18.60 6.55
CA GLY A 154 -10.73 -17.22 6.59
C GLY A 154 -9.34 -17.04 5.99
N THR A 155 -8.97 -17.86 5.01
CA THR A 155 -7.70 -17.76 4.28
C THR A 155 -7.96 -17.46 2.79
N VAL A 156 -7.14 -16.60 2.19
CA VAL A 156 -7.01 -16.43 0.74
C VAL A 156 -5.72 -17.13 0.31
N VAL A 157 -5.82 -18.08 -0.58
CA VAL A 157 -4.69 -18.81 -1.16
C VAL A 157 -4.42 -18.27 -2.56
N VAL A 158 -3.22 -17.78 -2.80
CA VAL A 158 -2.76 -17.33 -4.12
C VAL A 158 -1.75 -18.35 -4.62
N SER A 159 -1.94 -18.91 -5.80
CA SER A 159 -1.07 -19.95 -6.35
C SER A 159 -0.80 -19.73 -7.84
N CYS A 160 0.39 -20.13 -8.29
CA CYS A 160 0.78 -20.18 -9.69
C CYS A 160 1.25 -21.60 -10.03
N GLU A 161 0.55 -22.27 -10.96
CA GLU A 161 0.92 -23.65 -11.34
C GLU A 161 2.28 -23.72 -12.06
N GLU A 162 2.64 -22.69 -12.80
CA GLU A 162 3.88 -22.67 -13.59
C GLU A 162 5.13 -22.62 -12.73
N THR A 163 5.10 -21.85 -11.63
CA THR A 163 6.20 -21.71 -10.66
C THR A 163 6.13 -22.79 -9.58
N GLY A 164 4.95 -23.31 -9.29
CA GLY A 164 4.67 -24.20 -8.17
C GLY A 164 4.54 -23.47 -6.83
N GLU A 165 4.62 -22.14 -6.83
CA GLU A 165 4.56 -21.31 -5.62
C GLU A 165 3.13 -21.07 -5.15
N THR A 166 2.98 -21.01 -3.84
CA THR A 166 1.70 -20.76 -3.17
C THR A 166 1.90 -19.82 -1.97
N ARG A 167 1.00 -18.86 -1.82
CA ARG A 167 0.99 -17.91 -0.70
C ARG A 167 -0.36 -17.91 -0.01
N ASN A 168 -0.38 -18.12 1.30
CA ASN A 168 -1.57 -18.04 2.12
C ASN A 168 -1.62 -16.70 2.84
N ILE A 169 -2.77 -16.02 2.76
CA ILE A 169 -3.04 -14.74 3.39
C ILE A 169 -4.24 -14.91 4.31
N LEU A 170 -4.08 -14.68 5.60
CA LEU A 170 -5.18 -14.74 6.54
C LEU A 170 -6.08 -13.49 6.42
N PHE A 171 -7.38 -13.63 6.63
CA PHE A 171 -8.29 -12.47 6.67
C PHE A 171 -7.87 -11.44 7.72
N GLY A 172 -7.22 -11.88 8.81
CA GLY A 172 -6.66 -11.01 9.83
C GLY A 172 -5.44 -10.18 9.38
N GLU A 173 -4.75 -10.58 8.31
CA GLU A 173 -3.68 -9.81 7.67
C GLU A 173 -4.25 -8.77 6.70
N ILE A 174 -5.42 -9.06 6.11
CA ILE A 174 -6.14 -8.13 5.24
C ILE A 174 -6.88 -7.06 6.05
N ILE A 175 -7.54 -7.48 7.14
CA ILE A 175 -8.26 -6.58 8.05
C ILE A 175 -7.62 -6.68 9.42
N THR A 176 -6.75 -5.73 9.71
CA THR A 176 -6.04 -5.72 10.99
C THR A 176 -6.92 -5.17 12.11
N HIS A 177 -6.65 -5.61 13.32
CA HIS A 177 -7.39 -5.20 14.49
C HIS A 177 -6.44 -4.64 15.55
N THR A 178 -6.86 -3.58 16.23
CA THR A 178 -6.19 -3.03 17.40
C THR A 178 -7.11 -3.08 18.61
N TYR A 179 -6.54 -3.01 19.80
CA TYR A 179 -7.35 -2.95 21.03
C TYR A 179 -7.63 -1.51 21.43
N SER A 180 -8.90 -1.17 21.56
CA SER A 180 -9.31 0.13 22.07
C SER A 180 -8.86 0.31 23.52
N MET A 181 -8.10 1.38 23.82
CA MET A 181 -7.69 1.69 25.18
C MET A 181 -8.85 2.01 26.14
N TYR A 182 -10.04 2.30 25.59
CA TYR A 182 -11.22 2.67 26.38
C TYR A 182 -12.18 1.50 26.66
N SER A 183 -12.33 0.56 25.70
CA SER A 183 -13.29 -0.54 25.82
C SER A 183 -12.62 -1.91 25.97
N TYR A 184 -11.33 -2.03 25.72
CA TYR A 184 -10.59 -3.29 25.60
C TYR A 184 -11.16 -4.26 24.54
N ASP A 185 -12.00 -3.76 23.62
CA ASP A 185 -12.51 -4.52 22.51
C ASP A 185 -11.56 -4.44 21.32
N ALA A 186 -11.49 -5.52 20.53
CA ALA A 186 -10.80 -5.50 19.25
C ALA A 186 -11.60 -4.62 18.27
N VAL A 187 -10.95 -3.62 17.71
CA VAL A 187 -11.52 -2.69 16.73
C VAL A 187 -10.73 -2.82 15.43
N GLU A 188 -11.41 -2.82 14.30
CA GLU A 188 -10.75 -2.80 13.00
C GLU A 188 -9.89 -1.53 12.90
N ASP A 189 -8.63 -1.72 12.53
CA ASP A 189 -7.63 -0.65 12.45
C ASP A 189 -7.33 -0.26 11.02
N SER A 190 -6.97 -1.24 10.19
CA SER A 190 -6.62 -0.98 8.80
C SER A 190 -7.11 -2.09 7.85
N PHE A 191 -7.17 -1.74 6.56
CA PHE A 191 -7.47 -2.64 5.45
C PHE A 191 -6.25 -2.68 4.52
N ASP A 192 -5.53 -3.80 4.55
CA ASP A 192 -4.29 -4.03 3.81
C ASP A 192 -4.46 -5.00 2.63
N GLY A 193 -5.66 -5.13 2.13
CA GLY A 193 -5.96 -6.12 1.08
C GLY A 193 -5.21 -5.87 -0.21
N GLU A 194 -4.98 -4.60 -0.58
CA GLU A 194 -4.24 -4.26 -1.80
C GLU A 194 -2.76 -4.65 -1.67
N GLY A 195 -2.12 -4.32 -0.56
CA GLY A 195 -0.72 -4.68 -0.30
C GLY A 195 -0.52 -6.19 -0.28
N GLN A 196 -1.35 -6.92 0.46
CA GLN A 196 -1.25 -8.37 0.60
C GLN A 196 -1.49 -9.11 -0.72
N LEU A 197 -2.55 -8.76 -1.48
CA LEU A 197 -2.88 -9.45 -2.73
C LEU A 197 -1.88 -9.14 -3.85
N THR A 198 -1.51 -7.87 -4.06
CA THR A 198 -0.53 -7.52 -5.09
C THR A 198 0.78 -8.24 -4.86
N SER A 199 1.27 -8.18 -3.64
CA SER A 199 2.49 -8.84 -3.21
C SER A 199 2.43 -10.36 -3.42
N ALA A 200 1.36 -11.01 -2.97
CA ALA A 200 1.19 -12.45 -3.13
C ALA A 200 1.16 -12.86 -4.61
N ILE A 201 0.44 -12.12 -5.47
CA ILE A 201 0.39 -12.38 -6.91
C ILE A 201 1.77 -12.28 -7.54
N VAL A 202 2.51 -11.20 -7.26
CA VAL A 202 3.88 -11.01 -7.77
C VAL A 202 4.81 -12.10 -7.26
N ASN A 203 4.76 -12.41 -5.97
CA ASN A 203 5.63 -13.42 -5.35
C ASN A 203 5.43 -14.82 -5.93
N VAL A 204 4.18 -15.24 -6.19
CA VAL A 204 3.94 -16.56 -6.79
C VAL A 204 4.23 -16.59 -8.30
N SER A 205 4.05 -15.46 -9.00
CA SER A 205 4.34 -15.39 -10.44
C SER A 205 5.83 -15.20 -10.74
N SER A 206 6.56 -14.53 -9.86
CA SER A 206 7.99 -14.22 -10.04
C SER A 206 8.74 -14.43 -8.71
N PRO A 207 8.93 -15.69 -8.29
CA PRO A 207 9.65 -15.99 -7.05
C PRO A 207 11.10 -15.53 -7.16
N THR A 208 11.64 -15.00 -6.07
CA THR A 208 13.04 -14.59 -5.95
C THR A 208 13.75 -15.43 -4.88
N ASP A 209 15.06 -15.63 -5.06
CA ASP A 209 15.90 -16.36 -4.10
C ASP A 209 16.70 -15.41 -3.18
N HIS A 210 16.32 -14.13 -3.11
CA HIS A 210 17.04 -13.14 -2.31
C HIS A 210 16.84 -13.34 -0.81
N VAL A 211 17.94 -13.46 -0.10
CA VAL A 211 17.96 -13.60 1.36
C VAL A 211 18.62 -12.37 2.00
N VAL A 212 17.88 -11.74 2.90
CA VAL A 212 18.36 -10.63 3.73
C VAL A 212 18.80 -11.19 5.08
N TYR A 213 20.09 -11.08 5.36
CA TYR A 213 20.64 -11.52 6.65
C TYR A 213 20.74 -10.36 7.64
N LEU A 214 20.27 -10.61 8.88
CA LEU A 214 20.45 -9.71 10.00
C LEU A 214 21.56 -10.24 10.90
N THR A 215 22.54 -9.40 11.23
CA THR A 215 23.60 -9.79 12.17
C THR A 215 23.05 -9.95 13.57
N GLU A 216 23.64 -10.89 14.32
CA GLU A 216 23.40 -11.08 15.75
C GLU A 216 24.69 -11.33 16.52
N GLY A 217 24.70 -11.05 17.83
CA GLY A 217 25.85 -11.28 18.71
C GLY A 217 26.33 -10.01 19.43
N HIS A 218 26.03 -8.84 18.91
CA HIS A 218 26.46 -7.54 19.44
C HIS A 218 25.34 -6.75 20.14
N GLY A 219 24.19 -7.41 20.42
CA GLY A 219 23.03 -6.80 21.03
C GLY A 219 22.24 -5.94 20.06
N GLU A 220 22.21 -6.35 18.82
CA GLU A 220 21.43 -5.74 17.75
C GLU A 220 19.94 -5.72 18.09
N SER A 221 19.23 -4.75 17.54
CA SER A 221 17.79 -4.67 17.62
C SER A 221 17.15 -5.58 16.57
N SER A 222 16.08 -6.27 16.92
CA SER A 222 15.25 -6.97 15.94
C SER A 222 14.50 -5.98 15.04
N LEU A 223 14.13 -6.39 13.83
CA LEU A 223 13.20 -5.62 13.01
C LEU A 223 11.81 -5.65 13.64
N GLY A 224 11.11 -4.53 13.59
CA GLY A 224 9.72 -4.43 13.99
C GLY A 224 8.79 -5.19 13.04
N SER A 225 7.56 -5.46 13.49
CA SER A 225 6.57 -6.23 12.71
C SER A 225 6.21 -5.55 11.40
N THR A 226 6.14 -4.23 11.36
CA THR A 226 5.84 -3.44 10.16
C THR A 226 6.87 -3.64 9.06
N ILE A 227 8.16 -3.65 9.43
CA ILE A 227 9.25 -3.86 8.47
C ILE A 227 9.36 -5.32 8.04
N GLN A 228 9.14 -6.27 8.96
CA GLN A 228 9.11 -7.69 8.62
C GLN A 228 8.01 -8.01 7.61
N ASP A 229 6.81 -7.44 7.78
CA ASP A 229 5.71 -7.56 6.84
C ASP A 229 6.07 -6.94 5.47
N ALA A 230 6.69 -5.74 5.47
CA ALA A 230 7.12 -5.09 4.24
C ALA A 230 8.16 -5.91 3.45
N LEU A 231 9.16 -6.49 4.12
CA LEU A 231 10.15 -7.37 3.49
C LEU A 231 9.50 -8.64 2.93
N THR A 232 8.58 -9.23 3.69
CA THR A 232 7.81 -10.39 3.26
C THR A 232 6.96 -10.09 2.02
N LYS A 233 6.33 -8.91 1.97
CA LYS A 233 5.58 -8.44 0.80
C LYS A 233 6.47 -8.20 -0.41
N ALA A 234 7.70 -7.80 -0.21
CA ALA A 234 8.69 -7.67 -1.27
C ALA A 234 9.33 -9.01 -1.69
N ASN A 235 8.79 -10.14 -1.22
CA ASN A 235 9.33 -11.48 -1.48
C ASN A 235 10.78 -11.68 -1.01
N LEU A 236 11.19 -10.96 0.03
CA LEU A 236 12.52 -11.07 0.63
C LEU A 236 12.46 -11.99 1.85
N GLN A 237 13.25 -13.06 1.80
CA GLN A 237 13.43 -13.93 2.95
C GLN A 237 14.37 -13.27 3.96
N THR A 238 14.04 -13.36 5.26
CA THR A 238 14.92 -12.83 6.32
C THR A 238 15.48 -13.96 7.17
N GLN A 239 16.78 -13.94 7.41
CA GLN A 239 17.49 -14.88 8.28
C GLN A 239 18.44 -14.11 9.23
N THR A 240 18.86 -14.76 10.30
CA THR A 240 19.88 -14.20 11.19
C THR A 240 21.22 -14.91 10.99
N VAL A 241 22.33 -14.18 11.19
CA VAL A 241 23.68 -14.71 11.08
C VAL A 241 24.56 -14.16 12.20
N ASN A 242 25.32 -15.05 12.83
CA ASN A 242 26.38 -14.65 13.74
C ASN A 242 27.73 -14.84 13.03
N LEU A 243 28.32 -13.74 12.56
CA LEU A 243 29.48 -13.78 11.68
C LEU A 243 30.70 -14.52 12.29
N VAL A 244 30.82 -14.50 13.62
CA VAL A 244 31.90 -15.23 14.32
C VAL A 244 31.60 -16.72 14.44
N VAL A 245 30.36 -17.07 14.77
CA VAL A 245 29.94 -18.45 15.03
C VAL A 245 29.77 -19.23 13.73
N ASP A 246 29.19 -18.59 12.73
CA ASP A 246 28.85 -19.20 11.44
C ASP A 246 30.02 -19.15 10.45
N GLY A 247 31.07 -18.41 10.81
CA GLY A 247 32.34 -18.40 10.06
C GLY A 247 32.39 -17.41 8.90
N GLY A 248 31.53 -16.41 8.90
CA GLY A 248 31.45 -15.34 7.91
C GLY A 248 30.03 -15.06 7.41
N ILE A 249 29.93 -14.35 6.30
CA ILE A 249 28.65 -14.05 5.64
C ILE A 249 28.30 -15.25 4.75
N PRO A 250 27.05 -15.78 4.80
CA PRO A 250 26.61 -16.89 3.95
C PRO A 250 26.66 -16.55 2.45
N ASP A 251 26.93 -17.57 1.64
CA ASP A 251 27.08 -17.42 0.17
C ASP A 251 25.78 -16.99 -0.53
N ASP A 252 24.62 -17.28 0.07
CA ASP A 252 23.29 -16.88 -0.40
C ASP A 252 22.84 -15.51 0.12
N CYS A 253 23.72 -14.79 0.85
CA CYS A 253 23.43 -13.46 1.35
C CYS A 253 23.33 -12.45 0.20
N SER A 254 22.15 -11.92 -0.02
CA SER A 254 21.93 -10.86 -1.02
C SER A 254 22.05 -9.46 -0.40
N LEU A 255 21.69 -9.30 0.87
CA LEU A 255 21.83 -8.05 1.64
C LEU A 255 22.15 -8.39 3.10
N LEU A 256 23.19 -7.79 3.65
CA LEU A 256 23.51 -7.88 5.07
C LEU A 256 23.03 -6.63 5.82
N ILE A 257 22.24 -6.79 6.87
CA ILE A 257 21.78 -5.70 7.72
C ILE A 257 22.39 -5.79 9.11
N VAL A 258 23.07 -4.74 9.54
CA VAL A 258 23.58 -4.56 10.91
C VAL A 258 22.68 -3.55 11.62
N ASN A 259 21.79 -4.01 12.51
CA ASN A 259 20.76 -3.15 13.10
C ASN A 259 21.07 -2.70 14.52
N ALA A 260 21.58 -1.49 14.68
CA ALA A 260 21.84 -0.83 15.96
C ALA A 260 22.66 -1.68 16.96
N PRO A 261 23.85 -2.18 16.58
CA PRO A 261 24.66 -2.98 17.46
C PRO A 261 24.99 -2.19 18.73
N GLN A 262 24.84 -2.82 19.90
CA GLN A 262 25.14 -2.20 21.19
C GLN A 262 26.58 -2.40 21.65
N LYS A 263 27.29 -3.34 21.02
CA LYS A 263 28.72 -3.61 21.21
C LYS A 263 29.45 -3.43 19.90
N ASP A 264 30.76 -3.25 19.97
CA ASP A 264 31.58 -3.17 18.78
C ASP A 264 31.66 -4.51 18.04
N LEU A 265 31.71 -4.44 16.72
CA LEU A 265 32.03 -5.58 15.87
C LEU A 265 33.50 -5.96 16.11
N ASP A 266 33.82 -7.21 15.92
CA ASP A 266 35.18 -7.65 15.98
C ASP A 266 35.96 -7.35 14.65
N ALA A 267 37.27 -7.37 14.69
CA ALA A 267 38.06 -7.05 13.50
C ALA A 267 37.89 -8.08 12.37
N THR A 268 37.57 -9.34 12.70
CA THR A 268 37.31 -10.39 11.71
C THR A 268 35.95 -10.19 11.05
N GLU A 269 34.97 -9.69 11.77
CA GLU A 269 33.63 -9.39 11.24
C GLU A 269 33.66 -8.19 10.29
N THR A 270 34.35 -7.11 10.70
CA THR A 270 34.51 -5.94 9.81
C THR A 270 35.31 -6.27 8.57
N GLN A 271 36.31 -7.20 8.67
CA GLN A 271 37.02 -7.70 7.52
C GLN A 271 36.08 -8.53 6.60
N ALA A 272 35.27 -9.43 7.14
CA ALA A 272 34.31 -10.21 6.36
C ALA A 272 33.28 -9.29 5.63
N ILE A 273 32.84 -8.21 6.28
CA ILE A 273 31.98 -7.20 5.66
C ILE A 273 32.72 -6.51 4.49
N GLN A 274 34.00 -6.15 4.67
CA GLN A 274 34.79 -5.53 3.59
C GLN A 274 35.00 -6.50 2.42
N GLU A 275 35.34 -7.75 2.70
CA GLU A 275 35.50 -8.79 1.67
C GLU A 275 34.22 -9.05 0.90
N PHE A 276 33.05 -9.02 1.59
CA PHE A 276 31.77 -9.15 0.97
C PHE A 276 31.45 -7.96 0.03
N MET A 277 31.75 -6.74 0.47
CA MET A 277 31.63 -5.52 -0.36
C MET A 277 32.59 -5.56 -1.55
N ASP A 278 33.83 -6.03 -1.36
CA ASP A 278 34.81 -6.15 -2.43
C ASP A 278 34.41 -7.23 -3.46
N ALA A 279 33.54 -8.17 -3.10
CA ALA A 279 32.91 -9.13 -4.00
C ALA A 279 31.63 -8.60 -4.69
N GLY A 280 31.22 -7.36 -4.44
CA GLY A 280 30.01 -6.77 -5.01
C GLY A 280 28.77 -6.89 -4.11
N GLY A 281 28.94 -7.30 -2.84
CA GLY A 281 27.84 -7.46 -1.89
C GLY A 281 27.25 -6.14 -1.40
N HIS A 282 26.03 -6.22 -0.84
CA HIS A 282 25.28 -5.07 -0.36
C HIS A 282 25.15 -5.11 1.16
N VAL A 283 25.42 -3.98 1.82
CA VAL A 283 25.39 -3.87 3.28
C VAL A 283 24.57 -2.67 3.71
N MET A 284 23.70 -2.84 4.70
CA MET A 284 22.98 -1.78 5.36
C MET A 284 23.34 -1.72 6.84
N ILE A 285 23.75 -0.56 7.32
CA ILE A 285 24.05 -0.33 8.72
C ILE A 285 23.01 0.67 9.27
N LEU A 286 22.23 0.23 10.23
CA LEU A 286 21.28 1.09 10.93
C LEU A 286 21.94 1.57 12.23
N LEU A 287 22.28 2.86 12.30
CA LEU A 287 22.97 3.43 13.45
C LEU A 287 21.99 3.75 14.57
N GLY A 288 22.19 3.13 15.73
CA GLY A 288 21.51 3.42 16.98
C GLY A 288 22.42 4.14 17.98
N GLN A 289 21.80 4.78 18.99
CA GLN A 289 22.55 5.33 20.12
C GLN A 289 23.08 4.19 21.01
N THR A 290 24.34 4.28 21.38
CA THR A 290 25.01 3.38 22.34
C THR A 290 25.98 4.16 23.18
N GLN A 291 26.18 3.70 24.42
CA GLN A 291 27.20 4.25 25.31
C GLN A 291 28.56 3.52 25.19
N ASN A 292 28.60 2.44 24.44
CA ASN A 292 29.81 1.67 24.23
C ASN A 292 30.62 2.26 23.07
N ALA A 293 31.93 2.28 23.21
CA ALA A 293 32.81 2.61 22.10
C ALA A 293 32.78 1.50 21.06
N GLN A 294 32.75 1.86 19.78
CA GLN A 294 32.69 0.94 18.66
C GLN A 294 33.79 1.29 17.62
N PRO A 295 35.08 1.15 18.00
CA PRO A 295 36.18 1.58 17.16
C PRO A 295 36.31 0.81 15.85
N ASN A 296 35.96 -0.49 15.78
CA ASN A 296 36.00 -1.26 14.55
C ASN A 296 34.88 -0.84 13.58
N LEU A 297 33.67 -0.64 14.09
CA LEU A 297 32.56 -0.08 13.29
C LEU A 297 32.91 1.34 12.80
N ASP A 298 33.50 2.19 13.65
CA ASP A 298 33.92 3.54 13.26
C ASP A 298 35.01 3.50 12.17
N ALA A 299 35.93 2.54 12.23
CA ALA A 299 36.98 2.34 11.22
C ALA A 299 36.36 1.87 9.89
N LEU A 300 35.40 0.95 9.93
CA LEU A 300 34.66 0.49 8.75
C LEU A 300 33.96 1.66 8.06
N LEU A 301 33.15 2.43 8.81
CA LEU A 301 32.46 3.60 8.26
C LEU A 301 33.40 4.63 7.65
N LYS A 302 34.55 4.84 8.29
CA LYS A 302 35.56 5.79 7.81
C LYS A 302 36.19 5.34 6.50
N THR A 303 36.37 4.04 6.28
CA THR A 303 36.88 3.49 5.00
C THR A 303 35.96 3.94 3.85
N TYR A 304 34.66 4.02 4.07
CA TYR A 304 33.66 4.45 3.09
C TYR A 304 33.31 5.94 3.16
N GLY A 305 34.14 6.76 3.83
CA GLY A 305 34.00 8.23 3.83
C GLY A 305 33.00 8.77 4.85
N MET A 306 32.63 8.01 5.88
CA MET A 306 31.70 8.42 6.92
C MET A 306 32.38 8.41 8.29
N GLN A 307 32.30 9.50 9.03
CA GLN A 307 32.82 9.58 10.40
C GLN A 307 31.69 9.87 11.37
N ARG A 308 31.36 8.87 12.19
CA ARG A 308 30.34 8.99 13.24
C ARG A 308 30.77 10.03 14.29
N GLN A 309 29.79 10.78 14.80
CA GLN A 309 29.99 11.78 15.86
C GLN A 309 29.42 11.27 17.18
N THR A 310 30.14 11.50 18.26
CA THR A 310 29.68 11.16 19.62
C THR A 310 28.76 12.24 20.13
N GLY A 311 27.51 11.88 20.47
CA GLY A 311 26.49 12.81 20.97
C GLY A 311 25.16 12.63 20.26
N TYR A 312 24.23 13.53 20.54
CA TYR A 312 22.90 13.54 19.94
C TYR A 312 22.82 14.65 18.91
N ILE A 313 22.14 14.37 17.81
CA ILE A 313 21.81 15.41 16.84
C ILE A 313 20.49 16.04 17.20
N ALA A 314 20.44 17.36 17.13
CA ALA A 314 19.23 18.17 17.29
C ALA A 314 19.11 19.14 16.11
N ASP A 315 17.88 19.47 15.71
CA ASP A 315 17.59 20.55 14.77
C ASP A 315 16.58 21.50 15.41
N THR A 316 16.89 22.79 15.47
CA THR A 316 16.05 23.78 16.16
C THR A 316 15.00 24.42 15.27
N GLU A 317 14.98 24.08 13.98
CA GLU A 317 14.03 24.59 13.00
C GLU A 317 13.13 23.49 12.44
N ARG A 318 13.71 22.30 12.14
CA ARG A 318 13.03 21.19 11.49
C ARG A 318 12.81 20.04 12.48
N TYR A 319 11.85 20.20 13.40
CA TYR A 319 11.54 19.20 14.40
C TYR A 319 10.03 19.05 14.62
N TYR A 320 9.61 17.91 15.18
CA TYR A 320 8.21 17.60 15.48
C TYR A 320 7.81 18.09 16.89
N SER A 321 8.25 17.42 17.92
CA SER A 321 7.87 17.68 19.31
C SER A 321 9.05 18.21 20.14
N SER A 322 10.23 17.73 19.87
CA SER A 322 11.49 18.07 20.52
C SER A 322 12.54 18.31 19.43
N PRO A 323 13.54 19.18 19.64
CA PRO A 323 14.65 19.36 18.71
C PRO A 323 15.41 18.08 18.35
N TYR A 324 15.22 17.00 19.11
CA TYR A 324 15.78 15.68 18.83
C TYR A 324 14.88 14.80 17.94
N ASP A 325 13.65 15.23 17.69
CA ASP A 325 12.68 14.57 16.80
C ASP A 325 12.71 15.28 15.44
N ILE A 326 13.61 14.90 14.57
CA ILE A 326 14.07 15.69 13.44
C ILE A 326 13.30 15.30 12.17
N PHE A 327 12.90 16.31 11.38
CA PHE A 327 12.56 16.16 9.96
C PHE A 327 13.79 16.49 9.10
N PRO A 328 14.59 15.51 8.69
CA PRO A 328 15.81 15.78 7.92
C PRO A 328 15.50 16.37 6.53
N GLU A 329 16.51 16.95 5.91
CA GLU A 329 16.50 17.26 4.48
C GLU A 329 16.83 15.98 3.72
N LEU A 330 15.87 15.51 2.89
CA LEU A 330 16.02 14.32 2.06
C LEU A 330 16.59 14.72 0.69
N TYR A 331 17.59 13.98 0.24
CA TYR A 331 18.19 14.08 -1.08
C TYR A 331 17.63 12.97 -1.96
N ALA A 332 16.63 13.30 -2.76
CA ALA A 332 16.07 12.40 -3.76
C ALA A 332 17.08 12.16 -4.91
N GLY A 333 17.01 11.00 -5.53
CA GLY A 333 17.83 10.67 -6.71
C GLY A 333 19.18 10.04 -6.39
N THR A 334 19.43 9.63 -5.14
CA THR A 334 20.49 8.63 -4.85
C THR A 334 19.97 7.24 -5.21
N VAL A 335 20.87 6.26 -5.34
CA VAL A 335 20.46 4.86 -5.64
C VAL A 335 19.43 4.31 -4.64
N VAL A 336 19.46 4.76 -3.38
CA VAL A 336 18.59 4.29 -2.31
C VAL A 336 17.36 5.19 -2.06
N SER A 337 17.17 6.25 -2.83
CA SER A 337 16.06 7.22 -2.67
C SER A 337 15.47 7.68 -4.00
N GLN A 338 15.67 6.91 -5.08
CA GLN A 338 15.21 7.27 -6.43
C GLN A 338 13.68 7.31 -6.54
N ASP A 339 12.97 6.52 -5.75
CA ASP A 339 11.52 6.44 -5.76
C ASP A 339 10.85 7.48 -4.86
N LEU A 340 11.65 8.27 -4.12
CA LEU A 340 11.14 9.30 -3.23
C LEU A 340 11.30 10.69 -3.82
N THR A 341 10.40 11.57 -3.44
CA THR A 341 10.48 13.01 -3.74
C THR A 341 11.17 13.75 -2.61
N SER A 342 11.79 14.89 -2.91
CA SER A 342 12.52 15.70 -1.90
C SER A 342 11.61 16.32 -0.82
N ASP A 343 10.30 16.26 -1.00
CA ASP A 343 9.27 16.72 -0.06
C ASP A 343 8.68 15.57 0.78
N ALA A 344 9.16 14.33 0.59
CA ALA A 344 8.78 13.21 1.43
C ALA A 344 9.15 13.46 2.90
N LEU A 345 8.20 13.20 3.78
CA LEU A 345 8.38 13.46 5.21
C LEU A 345 8.99 12.25 5.91
N ILE A 346 10.20 12.42 6.39
CA ILE A 346 10.91 11.44 7.24
C ILE A 346 10.97 11.99 8.66
N LEU A 347 10.62 11.21 9.65
CA LEU A 347 10.78 11.55 11.07
C LEU A 347 11.75 10.58 11.74
N ILE A 348 12.78 11.12 12.35
CA ILE A 348 13.76 10.34 13.13
C ILE A 348 13.95 11.00 14.49
N TYR A 349 14.27 10.22 15.49
CA TYR A 349 14.52 10.74 16.83
C TYR A 349 15.84 10.18 17.39
N ASN A 350 16.47 10.97 18.29
CA ASN A 350 17.73 10.59 18.92
C ASN A 350 18.78 10.05 17.93
N ALA A 351 18.88 10.66 16.76
CA ALA A 351 19.73 10.19 15.68
C ALA A 351 21.22 10.32 16.03
N VAL A 352 22.01 9.39 15.51
CA VAL A 352 23.47 9.49 15.45
C VAL A 352 23.85 10.31 14.23
N GLY A 353 24.68 11.34 14.45
CA GLY A 353 25.18 12.16 13.34
C GLY A 353 26.50 11.66 12.80
N MET A 354 26.74 11.92 11.53
CA MET A 354 28.00 11.68 10.86
C MET A 354 28.50 12.96 10.19
N VAL A 355 29.79 13.00 9.89
CA VAL A 355 30.40 13.98 9.00
C VAL A 355 31.03 13.26 7.80
N LYS A 356 30.99 13.90 6.65
CA LYS A 356 31.62 13.38 5.43
C LYS A 356 33.13 13.52 5.53
N THR A 357 33.86 12.46 5.16
CA THR A 357 35.30 12.43 5.00
C THR A 357 35.65 11.88 3.62
N ASP A 358 36.92 11.97 3.24
CA ASP A 358 37.34 11.33 1.98
C ASP A 358 37.38 9.79 2.19
N PRO A 359 36.76 9.01 1.29
CA PRO A 359 36.87 7.55 1.31
C PRO A 359 38.32 7.08 1.21
N ALA A 360 38.63 5.89 1.75
CA ALA A 360 39.96 5.34 1.66
C ALA A 360 40.31 4.87 0.24
N ASN A 361 39.30 4.43 -0.54
CA ASN A 361 39.46 3.94 -1.89
C ASN A 361 38.89 4.95 -2.90
N GLU A 362 39.58 5.15 -4.03
CA GLU A 362 39.20 6.08 -5.09
C GLU A 362 37.94 5.60 -5.88
N ASN A 363 37.65 4.29 -5.87
CA ASN A 363 36.50 3.68 -6.51
C ASN A 363 35.23 3.75 -5.65
N VAL A 364 35.28 4.38 -4.47
CA VAL A 364 34.14 4.59 -3.59
C VAL A 364 33.56 6.00 -3.78
N THR A 365 32.29 6.08 -4.09
CA THR A 365 31.54 7.34 -4.19
C THR A 365 30.53 7.44 -3.02
N LEU A 366 30.65 8.51 -2.20
CA LEU A 366 29.75 8.75 -1.08
C LEU A 366 28.66 9.78 -1.46
N SER A 367 27.41 9.37 -1.42
CA SER A 367 26.23 10.20 -1.65
C SER A 367 25.46 10.44 -0.36
N THR A 368 24.96 11.67 -0.18
CA THR A 368 24.11 12.03 0.96
C THR A 368 22.68 11.58 0.67
N VAL A 369 22.07 10.83 1.58
CA VAL A 369 20.65 10.46 1.54
C VAL A 369 19.82 11.46 2.34
N MET A 370 20.23 11.75 3.56
CA MET A 370 19.59 12.76 4.40
C MET A 370 20.57 13.43 5.36
N GLN A 371 20.27 14.68 5.70
CA GLN A 371 21.08 15.48 6.63
C GLN A 371 20.21 16.44 7.45
N THR A 372 20.80 17.07 8.47
CA THR A 372 20.16 18.19 9.17
C THR A 372 20.10 19.43 8.28
N GLY A 373 19.19 20.35 8.60
CA GLY A 373 19.24 21.71 8.07
C GLY A 373 20.46 22.50 8.58
N SER A 374 20.55 23.76 8.17
CA SER A 374 21.63 24.69 8.62
C SER A 374 21.61 24.98 10.11
N ASN A 375 20.50 24.72 10.79
CA ASN A 375 20.28 24.87 12.24
C ASN A 375 20.39 23.55 13.00
N GLY A 376 21.13 22.60 12.45
CA GLY A 376 21.54 21.36 13.12
C GLY A 376 22.59 21.59 14.19
N TYR A 377 22.55 20.80 15.24
CA TYR A 377 23.50 20.82 16.36
C TYR A 377 23.91 19.42 16.74
N LEU A 378 25.20 19.24 16.97
CA LEU A 378 25.73 18.10 17.73
C LEU A 378 25.74 18.50 19.21
N VAL A 379 25.00 17.78 20.02
CA VAL A 379 24.87 18.00 21.47
C VAL A 379 25.60 16.91 22.23
N THR A 380 26.59 17.30 23.01
CA THR A 380 27.32 16.42 23.93
C THR A 380 27.04 16.89 25.38
N GLU A 381 27.56 16.17 26.36
CA GLU A 381 27.44 16.60 27.77
C GLU A 381 28.04 17.99 28.03
N ASP A 382 29.13 18.33 27.32
CA ASP A 382 29.92 19.54 27.57
C ASP A 382 29.73 20.64 26.51
N SER A 383 29.14 20.35 25.37
CA SER A 383 29.13 21.29 24.25
C SER A 383 27.91 21.12 23.31
N GLN A 384 27.63 22.20 22.60
CA GLN A 384 26.71 22.21 21.46
C GLN A 384 27.44 22.84 20.27
N THR A 385 27.59 22.07 19.20
CA THR A 385 28.29 22.53 18.02
C THR A 385 27.30 22.62 16.85
N GLN A 386 27.07 23.83 16.34
CA GLN A 386 26.22 24.03 15.17
C GLN A 386 26.91 23.56 13.91
N GLY A 387 26.19 22.89 13.03
CA GLY A 387 26.66 22.39 11.75
C GLY A 387 25.60 21.58 11.02
N GLN A 388 25.92 21.21 9.78
CA GLN A 388 25.15 20.23 9.04
C GLN A 388 25.76 18.84 9.29
N TYR A 389 24.91 17.89 9.66
CA TYR A 389 25.32 16.53 9.99
C TYR A 389 24.60 15.56 9.09
N LEU A 390 25.32 14.62 8.51
CA LEU A 390 24.74 13.48 7.80
C LEU A 390 23.93 12.65 8.79
N LEU A 391 22.72 12.29 8.39
CA LEU A 391 21.82 11.40 9.11
C LEU A 391 21.59 10.11 8.33
N GLY A 392 21.81 10.14 7.01
CA GLY A 392 21.82 8.98 6.14
C GLY A 392 22.73 9.22 4.95
N ALA A 393 23.46 8.18 4.53
CA ALA A 393 24.36 8.22 3.39
C ALA A 393 24.45 6.85 2.73
N VAL A 394 24.81 6.82 1.46
CA VAL A 394 25.12 5.60 0.72
C VAL A 394 26.49 5.75 0.04
N ALA A 395 27.36 4.79 0.28
CA ALA A 395 28.62 4.64 -0.44
C ALA A 395 28.43 3.54 -1.50
N THR A 396 28.76 3.85 -2.74
CA THR A 396 28.79 2.90 -3.85
C THR A 396 30.23 2.62 -4.22
N GLN A 397 30.57 1.35 -4.42
CA GLN A 397 31.92 0.89 -4.81
C GLN A 397 31.80 0.13 -6.13
N GLU A 398 32.51 0.58 -7.15
CA GLU A 398 32.63 -0.15 -8.41
C GLU A 398 33.65 -1.30 -8.25
N VAL A 399 33.18 -2.52 -8.52
CA VAL A 399 33.98 -3.75 -8.44
C VAL A 399 34.13 -4.33 -9.85
N THR A 400 35.34 -4.34 -10.37
CA THR A 400 35.66 -4.96 -11.66
C THR A 400 36.14 -6.38 -11.40
N GLU A 401 35.49 -7.40 -11.93
CA GLU A 401 36.04 -8.76 -11.89
C GLU A 401 37.28 -8.80 -12.77
N GLU A 402 38.48 -8.90 -12.14
CA GLU A 402 39.65 -9.30 -12.86
C GLU A 402 39.48 -10.79 -13.24
N THR A 403 39.22 -11.06 -14.52
CA THR A 403 39.31 -12.41 -15.05
C THR A 403 40.72 -12.89 -14.77
N ALA A 404 40.87 -13.83 -13.84
CA ALA A 404 42.13 -14.47 -13.57
C ALA A 404 42.59 -15.18 -14.85
N ASP A 405 43.53 -14.55 -15.56
CA ASP A 405 44.25 -15.15 -16.66
C ASP A 405 45.07 -16.33 -16.09
N THR A 406 44.45 -17.51 -16.13
CA THR A 406 45.18 -18.76 -15.93
C THR A 406 46.05 -19.01 -17.16
N GLY A 407 47.11 -18.22 -17.26
CA GLY A 407 48.22 -18.48 -18.19
C GLY A 407 48.87 -19.80 -17.86
N GLU A 408 48.43 -20.90 -18.42
CA GLU A 408 49.27 -22.10 -18.60
C GLU A 408 50.33 -21.77 -19.64
N GLU A 409 51.56 -21.42 -19.16
CA GLU A 409 52.75 -21.45 -19.98
C GLU A 409 53.02 -22.88 -20.43
N ASP A 410 52.57 -23.25 -21.62
CA ASP A 410 53.08 -24.42 -22.31
C ASP A 410 54.10 -23.99 -23.36
N GLN A 411 55.38 -24.09 -22.95
CA GLN A 411 56.55 -23.97 -23.83
C GLN A 411 56.60 -25.18 -24.76
N GLN A 412 56.28 -25.00 -26.04
CA GLN A 412 56.90 -25.84 -27.06
C GLN A 412 57.09 -25.11 -28.39
N ALA A 413 58.31 -24.82 -28.69
CA ALA A 413 58.78 -24.34 -29.97
C ALA A 413 58.57 -25.41 -31.05
N ASP A 414 58.08 -25.07 -32.25
CA ASP A 414 58.74 -25.45 -33.49
C ASP A 414 58.31 -24.55 -34.67
N ALA A 415 59.23 -24.35 -35.57
CA ALA A 415 59.19 -23.44 -36.70
C ALA A 415 58.36 -23.97 -37.88
N GLY A 416 57.74 -23.08 -38.63
CA GLY A 416 57.18 -23.45 -39.96
C GLY A 416 56.32 -22.33 -40.59
N THR A 417 56.98 -21.52 -41.41
CA THR A 417 56.58 -20.64 -42.50
C THR A 417 55.25 -20.98 -43.22
N THR A 418 54.38 -20.04 -43.48
CA THR A 418 53.99 -19.37 -44.74
C THR A 418 52.56 -18.80 -44.77
N GLU A 419 52.53 -17.50 -45.13
CA GLU A 419 51.62 -16.77 -46.01
C GLU A 419 50.08 -16.79 -45.85
N ASP A 420 49.61 -15.57 -45.52
CA ASP A 420 48.61 -14.75 -46.22
C ASP A 420 47.15 -15.26 -46.32
N THR A 421 46.28 -14.65 -45.61
CA THR A 421 45.10 -13.91 -46.13
C THR A 421 44.36 -13.28 -44.95
N GLY A 422 44.12 -11.98 -45.06
CA GLY A 422 43.40 -11.22 -44.06
C GLY A 422 41.88 -11.54 -44.05
N GLU A 423 41.41 -11.71 -42.85
CA GLU A 423 40.04 -11.34 -42.45
C GLU A 423 40.12 -10.73 -41.07
N THR A 424 39.71 -9.47 -40.98
CA THR A 424 39.56 -8.73 -39.75
C THR A 424 38.39 -9.32 -38.98
N ASP A 425 38.69 -10.20 -38.03
CA ASP A 425 37.77 -10.52 -36.95
C ASP A 425 37.76 -9.31 -36.01
N ALA A 426 36.57 -8.72 -35.92
CA ALA A 426 36.27 -7.68 -34.97
C ALA A 426 36.45 -8.29 -33.57
N ASP A 427 37.38 -7.72 -32.81
CA ASP A 427 37.56 -7.94 -31.39
C ASP A 427 36.19 -7.80 -30.71
N ALA A 428 35.60 -8.91 -30.27
CA ALA A 428 34.61 -8.92 -29.24
C ALA A 428 35.38 -8.59 -27.95
N GLU A 429 35.45 -7.34 -27.58
CA GLU A 429 35.82 -6.94 -26.23
C GLU A 429 34.75 -7.57 -25.32
N GLU A 430 35.12 -8.63 -24.65
CA GLU A 430 34.39 -9.22 -23.54
C GLU A 430 34.33 -8.13 -22.47
N GLN A 431 33.20 -7.43 -22.41
CA GLN A 431 32.97 -6.39 -21.41
C GLN A 431 32.92 -7.08 -20.07
N ALA A 432 33.96 -6.88 -19.26
CA ALA A 432 33.95 -7.27 -17.85
C ALA A 432 32.70 -6.67 -17.18
N GLU A 433 31.82 -7.49 -16.64
CA GLU A 433 30.67 -7.04 -15.89
C GLU A 433 31.15 -6.26 -14.67
N THR A 434 30.81 -4.97 -14.62
CA THR A 434 31.11 -4.13 -13.46
C THR A 434 29.99 -4.31 -12.45
N LYS A 435 30.28 -4.93 -11.32
CA LYS A 435 29.36 -5.01 -10.18
C LYS A 435 29.46 -3.73 -9.34
N VAL A 436 28.35 -3.34 -8.71
CA VAL A 436 28.32 -2.19 -7.80
C VAL A 436 27.94 -2.67 -6.41
N ALA A 437 28.89 -2.63 -5.47
CA ALA A 437 28.60 -2.83 -4.06
C ALA A 437 28.03 -1.57 -3.42
N THR A 438 27.13 -1.72 -2.46
CA THR A 438 26.53 -0.60 -1.73
C THR A 438 26.69 -0.75 -0.23
N LEU A 439 27.10 0.33 0.45
CA LEU A 439 27.01 0.47 1.89
C LEU A 439 26.03 1.60 2.22
N CYS A 440 24.82 1.23 2.61
CA CYS A 440 23.81 2.19 3.04
C CYS A 440 23.84 2.36 4.56
N VAL A 441 23.92 3.59 5.04
CA VAL A 441 23.93 3.91 6.48
C VAL A 441 22.77 4.83 6.79
N LEU A 442 21.84 4.36 7.64
CA LEU A 442 20.63 5.07 8.05
C LEU A 442 20.47 5.04 9.57
N PRO A 443 19.67 5.93 10.17
CA PRO A 443 19.35 5.86 11.60
C PRO A 443 18.45 4.65 11.89
N ALA A 444 18.73 3.89 12.94
CA ALA A 444 17.89 2.76 13.36
C ALA A 444 16.47 3.19 13.74
N THR A 445 16.28 4.42 14.20
CA THR A 445 14.95 4.96 14.54
C THR A 445 14.07 5.26 13.33
N LEU A 446 14.62 5.18 12.10
CA LEU A 446 13.87 5.25 10.86
C LEU A 446 12.78 4.16 10.79
N ILE A 447 13.09 2.97 11.30
CA ILE A 447 12.24 1.78 11.21
C ILE A 447 11.56 1.40 12.54
N ASP A 448 11.44 2.35 13.46
CA ASP A 448 10.80 2.10 14.75
C ASP A 448 9.27 2.01 14.61
N ASP A 449 8.69 0.87 15.02
CA ASP A 449 7.25 0.61 14.95
C ASP A 449 6.41 1.66 15.67
N SER A 450 6.97 2.33 16.69
CA SER A 450 6.26 3.41 17.40
C SER A 450 6.04 4.65 16.53
N ILE A 451 6.93 4.91 15.58
CA ILE A 451 6.78 5.96 14.57
C ILE A 451 5.90 5.47 13.42
N LEU A 452 6.22 4.30 12.87
CA LEU A 452 5.51 3.73 11.71
C LEU A 452 4.02 3.52 12.00
N GLY A 453 3.67 3.04 13.18
CA GLY A 453 2.27 2.84 13.60
C GLY A 453 1.54 4.11 14.02
N GLN A 454 2.25 5.20 14.37
CA GLN A 454 1.63 6.45 14.84
C GLN A 454 1.32 7.43 13.71
N PHE A 455 2.11 7.45 12.64
CA PHE A 455 2.04 8.45 11.58
C PHE A 455 1.92 7.80 10.20
N SER A 456 0.73 7.80 9.65
CA SER A 456 0.43 7.22 8.33
C SER A 456 0.89 8.08 7.14
N ASN A 457 1.41 9.28 7.36
CA ASN A 457 1.84 10.23 6.32
C ASN A 457 3.36 10.39 6.23
N LEU A 458 4.11 9.56 6.94
CA LEU A 458 5.57 9.55 6.87
C LEU A 458 6.03 8.55 5.82
N SER A 459 7.09 8.89 5.11
CA SER A 459 7.77 8.03 4.14
C SER A 459 8.97 7.28 4.73
N ASN A 460 8.96 7.02 6.04
CA ASN A 460 10.03 6.29 6.72
C ASN A 460 10.18 4.86 6.18
N GLN A 461 9.06 4.13 6.09
CA GLN A 461 9.02 2.79 5.52
C GLN A 461 9.43 2.79 4.06
N ASP A 462 8.94 3.76 3.27
CA ASP A 462 9.24 3.88 1.84
C ASP A 462 10.75 4.07 1.61
N LEU A 463 11.41 4.93 2.43
CA LEU A 463 12.86 5.13 2.34
C LEU A 463 13.63 3.85 2.69
N PHE A 464 13.23 3.14 3.75
CA PHE A 464 13.88 1.89 4.12
C PHE A 464 13.72 0.84 3.02
N MET A 465 12.50 0.65 2.52
CA MET A 465 12.22 -0.32 1.46
C MET A 465 12.90 0.05 0.14
N SER A 466 12.93 1.33 -0.24
CA SER A 466 13.70 1.80 -1.40
C SER A 466 15.19 1.51 -1.24
N ALA A 467 15.75 1.70 -0.04
CA ALA A 467 17.15 1.38 0.24
C ALA A 467 17.44 -0.13 0.22
N VAL A 468 16.48 -0.98 0.56
CA VAL A 468 16.61 -2.44 0.46
C VAL A 468 16.48 -2.89 -0.99
N THR A 469 15.39 -2.50 -1.66
CA THR A 469 15.06 -2.99 -3.00
C THR A 469 15.96 -2.43 -4.10
N SER A 470 16.61 -1.27 -3.87
CA SER A 470 17.59 -0.70 -4.82
C SER A 470 18.82 -1.57 -5.05
N ASN A 471 19.01 -2.61 -4.26
CA ASN A 471 20.12 -3.56 -4.42
C ASN A 471 19.76 -4.74 -5.35
N PHE A 472 18.52 -4.79 -5.87
CA PHE A 472 18.00 -5.89 -6.66
C PHE A 472 17.32 -5.36 -7.92
N ASP A 473 17.70 -5.89 -9.08
CA ASP A 473 17.16 -5.46 -10.37
C ASP A 473 15.77 -6.09 -10.67
N ASP A 474 15.46 -7.21 -10.03
CA ASP A 474 14.27 -8.03 -10.24
C ASP A 474 13.17 -7.81 -9.19
N ILE A 475 13.43 -6.98 -8.17
CA ILE A 475 12.48 -6.64 -7.13
C ILE A 475 11.93 -5.23 -7.33
N SER A 476 10.64 -5.13 -7.60
CA SER A 476 9.94 -3.84 -7.53
C SER A 476 9.54 -3.54 -6.09
N ASN A 477 9.74 -2.31 -5.67
CA ASN A 477 9.25 -1.84 -4.37
C ASN A 477 7.71 -1.78 -4.40
N ILE A 478 7.06 -2.86 -3.93
CA ILE A 478 5.61 -2.95 -3.77
C ILE A 478 5.24 -2.43 -2.38
N SER A 479 5.66 -1.22 -2.04
CA SER A 479 5.22 -0.56 -0.81
C SER A 479 3.82 0.02 -1.01
N ILE A 480 2.80 -0.79 -0.78
CA ILE A 480 1.40 -0.36 -0.79
C ILE A 480 0.95 -0.23 0.65
N PRO A 481 0.73 0.99 1.15
CA PRO A 481 0.34 1.21 2.54
C PRO A 481 -1.09 0.72 2.79
N ALA A 482 -1.31 0.12 3.96
CA ALA A 482 -2.63 -0.25 4.42
C ALA A 482 -3.54 0.97 4.57
N LYS A 483 -4.81 0.84 4.16
CA LYS A 483 -5.81 1.92 4.26
C LYS A 483 -6.44 1.91 5.64
N SER A 484 -6.30 3.00 6.40
CA SER A 484 -6.86 3.10 7.75
C SER A 484 -8.38 2.96 7.75
N LEU A 485 -8.92 2.12 8.63
CA LEU A 485 -10.35 1.97 8.91
C LEU A 485 -10.81 2.84 10.08
N THR A 486 -9.88 3.46 10.79
CA THR A 486 -10.21 4.36 11.88
C THR A 486 -10.84 5.64 11.33
N THR A 487 -12.04 5.98 11.81
CA THR A 487 -12.71 7.22 11.43
C THR A 487 -11.97 8.39 12.06
N SER A 488 -11.18 9.09 11.25
CA SER A 488 -10.65 10.39 11.64
C SER A 488 -11.82 11.39 11.72
N TYR A 489 -12.18 11.81 12.92
CA TYR A 489 -13.11 12.91 13.10
C TYR A 489 -12.39 14.21 12.70
N ASN A 490 -12.62 14.66 11.47
CA ASN A 490 -12.24 16.01 11.08
C ASN A 490 -13.07 16.98 11.94
N LEU A 491 -12.50 17.50 12.99
CA LEU A 491 -13.06 18.60 13.76
C LEU A 491 -13.10 19.83 12.84
N ILE A 492 -14.28 20.08 12.23
CA ILE A 492 -14.49 21.29 11.45
C ILE A 492 -14.41 22.45 12.45
N THR A 493 -13.26 23.13 12.45
CA THR A 493 -13.11 24.41 13.16
C THR A 493 -14.16 25.38 12.66
N GLY A 494 -15.11 25.75 13.51
CA GLY A 494 -16.22 26.61 13.11
C GLY A 494 -17.53 25.88 12.78
N ALA A 495 -17.71 24.63 13.18
CA ALA A 495 -18.94 23.85 12.97
C ALA A 495 -20.21 24.61 13.36
N GLY A 496 -20.16 25.47 14.41
CA GLY A 496 -21.24 26.34 14.81
C GLY A 496 -21.63 27.39 13.76
N ALA A 497 -20.65 27.97 13.06
CA ALA A 497 -20.91 28.95 12.00
C ALA A 497 -21.54 28.29 10.76
N TRP A 498 -21.05 27.12 10.35
CA TRP A 498 -21.66 26.33 9.26
C TRP A 498 -23.04 25.80 9.62
N GLY A 499 -23.23 25.32 10.86
CA GLY A 499 -24.54 24.92 11.36
C GLY A 499 -25.56 26.07 11.31
N MET A 500 -25.15 27.29 11.71
CA MET A 500 -26.01 28.49 11.65
C MET A 500 -26.35 28.85 10.20
N LEU A 501 -25.43 28.71 9.26
CA LEU A 501 -25.67 28.95 7.84
C LEU A 501 -26.73 28.01 7.27
N PHE A 502 -26.61 26.71 7.49
CA PHE A 502 -27.49 25.69 6.91
C PHE A 502 -28.83 25.59 7.65
N ILE A 503 -28.84 25.71 8.97
CA ILE A 503 -30.07 25.51 9.80
C ILE A 503 -30.90 26.78 9.90
N ALA A 504 -30.29 27.98 9.89
CA ALA A 504 -30.99 29.24 10.08
C ALA A 504 -31.01 30.14 8.84
N ILE A 505 -29.86 30.46 8.26
CA ILE A 505 -29.75 31.48 7.22
C ILE A 505 -30.38 31.01 5.92
N ILE A 506 -30.10 29.82 5.44
CA ILE A 506 -30.67 29.30 4.19
C ILE A 506 -32.20 29.13 4.27
N PRO A 507 -32.81 28.48 5.31
CA PRO A 507 -34.24 28.40 5.43
C PRO A 507 -34.94 29.77 5.55
N LEU A 508 -34.37 30.72 6.30
CA LEU A 508 -34.87 32.07 6.41
C LEU A 508 -34.82 32.83 5.07
N ALA A 509 -33.76 32.66 4.29
CA ALA A 509 -33.65 33.25 2.96
C ALA A 509 -34.71 32.70 1.99
N VAL A 510 -34.97 31.38 2.03
CA VAL A 510 -36.02 30.72 1.24
C VAL A 510 -37.41 31.22 1.66
N LEU A 511 -37.70 31.29 2.97
CA LEU A 511 -38.95 31.81 3.49
C LEU A 511 -39.15 33.30 3.13
N GLY A 512 -38.09 34.11 3.27
CA GLY A 512 -38.10 35.52 2.88
C GLY A 512 -38.35 35.72 1.39
N GLY A 513 -37.66 34.94 0.53
CA GLY A 513 -37.88 34.93 -0.91
C GLY A 513 -39.29 34.51 -1.29
N GLY A 514 -39.82 33.46 -0.67
CA GLY A 514 -41.20 33.00 -0.84
C GLY A 514 -42.22 34.05 -0.44
N LEU A 515 -42.03 34.72 0.71
CA LEU A 515 -42.90 35.81 1.19
C LEU A 515 -42.87 37.01 0.23
N VAL A 516 -41.71 37.44 -0.23
CA VAL A 516 -41.59 38.53 -1.22
C VAL A 516 -42.28 38.17 -2.54
N HIS A 517 -42.10 36.93 -3.00
CA HIS A 517 -42.76 36.44 -4.20
C HIS A 517 -44.30 36.43 -4.03
N TRP A 518 -44.81 35.96 -2.89
CA TRP A 518 -46.24 35.95 -2.56
C TRP A 518 -46.83 37.37 -2.49
N LEU A 519 -46.13 38.31 -1.82
CA LEU A 519 -46.56 39.72 -1.73
C LEU A 519 -46.59 40.42 -3.10
N ARG A 520 -45.57 40.14 -3.96
CA ARG A 520 -45.56 40.67 -5.35
C ARG A 520 -46.73 40.13 -6.18
N ARG A 521 -47.07 38.85 -6.03
CA ARG A 521 -48.21 38.25 -6.71
C ARG A 521 -49.54 38.85 -6.24
N ARG A 522 -49.72 39.10 -4.92
CA ARG A 522 -50.90 39.70 -4.34
C ARG A 522 -51.11 41.17 -4.74
N ARG A 523 -50.04 41.90 -5.08
CA ARG A 523 -50.12 43.29 -5.57
C ARG A 523 -50.44 43.39 -7.07
N ARG A 524 -50.35 42.27 -7.80
CA ARG A 524 -50.66 42.21 -9.24
C ARG A 524 -52.02 41.57 -9.53
N ALA A 525 -52.67 41.01 -8.55
CA ALA A 525 -54.08 40.62 -8.55
C ALA A 525 -54.94 41.73 -7.92
#